data_a0803f40aecb08b6a8d5b1771ed2c722
#
_entry.id   a0803f40aecb08b6a8d5b1771ed2c722
#
_cell.length_a   1.000
_cell.length_b   1.000
_cell.length_c   1.000
_cell.angle_alpha   90.00
_cell.angle_beta   90.00
_cell.angle_gamma   90.00
#
_symmetry.space_group_name_H-M   'P 1'
#
loop_
_entity.id
_entity.type
_entity.pdbx_description
1 polymer ?
#
loop_
_entity_poly.entity_id
_entity_poly.type
_entity_poly.pdbx_seq_one_letter_code
_entity_poly.pdbx_strand_id
1 'polypeptide(L)'
;LSNIAQTGLFIKTEYAYQAHHTEDMQSKAWYAGIGYKSKWKGNPSLYYRYAYMEGDDLNSSSYNRFDPILTGGLGNWVQGINFRKVIGNGNIVTHRLEVKGNFSKKWDLSLDYFILRADQLNNQGGLGPISNLKDKSFGQELTLNTRYFINNHFMLFGLYSFANPGKAIQNSFDEKVYNWNSFQLALFMFF
;
A
#
# COMPACT_ATOMS: atom_id res chain seq x y z
N LEU A 1 -12.21 -9.07 11.61
CA LEU A 1 -11.82 -8.11 12.65
C LEU A 1 -12.17 -8.68 14.01
N SER A 2 -11.24 -9.31 14.67
CA SER A 2 -11.42 -9.75 16.06
C SER A 2 -10.94 -8.64 17.00
N ASN A 3 -11.91 -7.95 17.63
CA ASN A 3 -11.60 -7.04 18.71
C ASN A 3 -11.21 -7.91 19.93
N ILE A 4 -9.92 -7.92 20.28
CA ILE A 4 -9.39 -8.79 21.33
C ILE A 4 -9.92 -8.30 22.67
N ALA A 5 -10.82 -9.08 23.29
CA ALA A 5 -11.34 -8.90 24.64
C ALA A 5 -11.84 -7.47 24.96
N GLN A 6 -12.43 -6.76 24.01
CA GLN A 6 -12.94 -5.38 24.17
C GLN A 6 -11.88 -4.34 24.57
N THR A 7 -10.60 -4.66 24.44
CA THR A 7 -9.48 -3.79 24.82
C THR A 7 -9.23 -2.66 23.83
N GLY A 8 -9.81 -2.74 22.62
CA GLY A 8 -9.48 -1.85 21.49
C GLY A 8 -8.34 -2.39 20.61
N LEU A 9 -7.63 -3.42 21.05
CA LEU A 9 -6.63 -4.11 20.22
C LEU A 9 -7.32 -4.93 19.11
N PHE A 10 -6.75 -4.92 17.92
CA PHE A 10 -7.19 -5.75 16.79
C PHE A 10 -6.02 -6.24 15.95
N ILE A 11 -6.21 -7.40 15.33
CA ILE A 11 -5.27 -8.01 14.39
C ILE A 11 -5.99 -8.21 13.06
N LYS A 12 -5.28 -8.01 11.96
CA LYS A 12 -5.72 -8.31 10.59
C LYS A 12 -4.64 -9.11 9.89
N THR A 13 -5.02 -10.23 9.31
CA THR A 13 -4.11 -11.07 8.53
C THR A 13 -4.83 -11.56 7.28
N GLU A 14 -4.07 -11.76 6.22
CA GLU A 14 -4.54 -12.39 4.99
C GLU A 14 -3.38 -13.16 4.37
N TYR A 15 -3.70 -14.28 3.73
CA TYR A 15 -2.76 -15.09 2.98
C TYR A 15 -3.41 -15.47 1.65
N ALA A 16 -2.65 -15.34 0.57
CA ALA A 16 -3.04 -15.75 -0.78
C ALA A 16 -1.95 -16.62 -1.39
N TYR A 17 -2.37 -17.64 -2.12
CA TYR A 17 -1.50 -18.52 -2.88
C TYR A 17 -2.01 -18.62 -4.31
N GLN A 18 -1.10 -18.54 -5.28
CA GLN A 18 -1.38 -18.71 -6.69
C GLN A 18 -0.55 -19.88 -7.22
N ALA A 19 -1.17 -20.73 -8.03
CA ALA A 19 -0.51 -21.81 -8.74
C ALA A 19 -1.12 -21.98 -10.13
N HIS A 20 -0.27 -22.24 -11.12
CA HIS A 20 -0.68 -22.55 -12.48
C HIS A 20 0.19 -23.67 -13.04
N HIS A 21 -0.43 -24.79 -13.40
CA HIS A 21 0.31 -25.99 -13.80
C HIS A 21 1.07 -25.85 -15.12
N THR A 22 0.45 -25.20 -16.10
CA THR A 22 1.04 -25.09 -17.45
C THR A 22 2.23 -24.13 -17.48
N GLU A 23 2.20 -23.08 -16.67
CA GLU A 23 3.24 -22.05 -16.62
C GLU A 23 4.24 -22.27 -15.46
N ASP A 24 4.15 -23.42 -14.78
CA ASP A 24 4.94 -23.73 -13.59
C ASP A 24 5.03 -22.54 -12.61
N MET A 25 3.88 -21.91 -12.37
CA MET A 25 3.75 -20.74 -11.49
C MET A 25 3.38 -21.17 -10.10
N GLN A 26 4.15 -20.71 -9.10
CA GLN A 26 3.86 -20.87 -7.68
C GLN A 26 4.23 -19.59 -6.95
N SER A 27 3.27 -18.88 -6.42
CA SER A 27 3.54 -17.62 -5.73
C SER A 27 2.63 -17.39 -4.53
N LYS A 28 3.08 -16.57 -3.61
CA LYS A 28 2.36 -16.24 -2.38
C LYS A 28 2.39 -14.76 -2.07
N ALA A 29 1.34 -14.33 -1.40
CA ALA A 29 1.27 -13.01 -0.79
C ALA A 29 0.60 -13.12 0.57
N TRP A 30 1.00 -12.27 1.51
CA TRP A 30 0.36 -12.20 2.81
C TRP A 30 0.57 -10.85 3.47
N TYR A 31 -0.29 -10.53 4.40
CA TYR A 31 -0.03 -9.45 5.33
C TYR A 31 -0.43 -9.83 6.74
N ALA A 32 0.24 -9.19 7.70
CA ALA A 32 -0.12 -9.19 9.09
C ALA A 32 -0.07 -7.78 9.64
N GLY A 33 -1.04 -7.43 10.45
CA GLY A 33 -1.08 -6.12 11.06
C GLY A 33 -1.76 -6.14 12.42
N ILE A 34 -1.29 -5.25 13.28
CA ILE A 34 -1.80 -5.04 14.62
C ILE A 34 -2.18 -3.58 14.79
N GLY A 35 -3.26 -3.32 15.50
CA GLY A 35 -3.69 -1.97 15.76
C GLY A 35 -4.42 -1.83 17.08
N TYR A 36 -4.53 -0.59 17.49
CA TYR A 36 -5.28 -0.19 18.66
C TYR A 36 -6.25 0.93 18.31
N LYS A 37 -7.50 0.80 18.72
CA LYS A 37 -8.54 1.80 18.59
C LYS A 37 -8.91 2.30 19.97
N SER A 38 -8.64 3.56 20.23
CA SER A 38 -8.99 4.23 21.49
C SER A 38 -10.49 4.52 21.57
N LYS A 39 -11.00 4.56 22.80
CA LYS A 39 -12.36 5.05 23.13
C LYS A 39 -12.41 6.57 23.33
N TRP A 40 -11.31 7.29 23.14
CA TRP A 40 -11.25 8.74 23.28
C TRP A 40 -12.12 9.43 22.22
N LYS A 41 -12.45 10.70 22.49
CA LYS A 41 -13.19 11.53 21.54
C LYS A 41 -12.49 11.50 20.17
N GLY A 42 -13.25 11.25 19.11
CA GLY A 42 -12.72 11.08 17.75
C GLY A 42 -12.26 9.65 17.42
N ASN A 43 -12.35 8.70 18.35
CA ASN A 43 -11.98 7.29 18.18
C ASN A 43 -10.62 7.11 17.47
N PRO A 44 -9.54 7.76 17.96
CA PRO A 44 -8.25 7.63 17.29
C PRO A 44 -7.78 6.18 17.26
N SER A 45 -7.16 5.79 16.17
CA SER A 45 -6.58 4.47 16.01
C SER A 45 -5.17 4.56 15.45
N LEU A 46 -4.32 3.65 15.91
CA LEU A 46 -2.99 3.40 15.37
C LEU A 46 -3.00 1.98 14.81
N TYR A 47 -2.48 1.81 13.60
CA TYR A 47 -2.40 0.51 12.94
C TYR A 47 -1.07 0.36 12.22
N TYR A 48 -0.35 -0.71 12.53
CA TYR A 48 0.84 -1.11 11.80
C TYR A 48 0.52 -2.36 10.96
N ARG A 49 1.04 -2.41 9.73
CA ARG A 49 0.94 -3.56 8.83
C ARG A 49 2.26 -3.82 8.14
N TYR A 50 2.68 -5.07 8.17
CA TYR A 50 3.65 -5.63 7.25
C TYR A 50 2.90 -6.37 6.14
N ALA A 51 3.29 -6.16 4.88
CA ALA A 51 2.77 -6.92 3.75
C ALA A 51 3.91 -7.38 2.86
N TYR A 52 3.75 -8.59 2.35
CA TYR A 52 4.69 -9.28 1.47
C TYR A 52 3.93 -9.80 0.25
N MET A 53 4.44 -9.49 -0.93
CA MET A 53 4.01 -10.06 -2.20
C MET A 53 5.26 -10.55 -2.93
N GLU A 54 5.33 -11.84 -3.18
CA GLU A 54 6.50 -12.52 -3.71
C GLU A 54 6.94 -11.94 -5.05
N GLY A 55 8.26 -11.79 -5.21
CA GLY A 55 8.94 -11.46 -6.45
C GLY A 55 9.41 -12.71 -7.17
N ASP A 56 9.77 -12.57 -8.43
CA ASP A 56 10.30 -13.68 -9.22
C ASP A 56 11.79 -13.88 -8.92
N ASP A 57 12.13 -15.06 -8.40
CA ASP A 57 13.51 -15.48 -8.15
C ASP A 57 14.04 -16.21 -9.40
N LEU A 58 14.97 -15.58 -10.12
CA LEU A 58 15.62 -16.15 -11.30
C LEU A 58 16.40 -17.44 -11.03
N ASN A 59 16.67 -17.79 -9.78
CA ASN A 59 17.29 -19.06 -9.40
C ASN A 59 16.26 -20.18 -9.18
N SER A 60 14.97 -19.84 -9.16
CA SER A 60 13.88 -20.82 -9.09
C SER A 60 13.59 -21.41 -10.46
N SER A 61 13.19 -22.68 -10.50
CA SER A 61 12.66 -23.31 -11.73
C SER A 61 11.24 -22.85 -12.05
N SER A 62 10.52 -22.32 -11.07
CA SER A 62 9.14 -21.86 -11.20
C SER A 62 9.07 -20.34 -11.21
N TYR A 63 8.09 -19.79 -11.90
CA TYR A 63 7.76 -18.37 -11.82
C TYR A 63 7.10 -18.04 -10.47
N ASN A 64 7.75 -17.22 -9.65
CA ASN A 64 7.34 -16.98 -8.26
C ASN A 64 6.68 -15.61 -8.04
N ARG A 65 6.63 -14.73 -9.03
CA ARG A 65 6.01 -13.42 -8.83
C ARG A 65 4.51 -13.55 -8.55
N PHE A 66 4.07 -12.98 -7.43
CA PHE A 66 2.65 -12.84 -7.15
C PHE A 66 2.02 -11.80 -8.09
N ASP A 67 0.98 -12.20 -8.81
CA ASP A 67 0.26 -11.35 -9.75
C ASP A 67 -1.22 -11.21 -9.30
N PRO A 68 -1.58 -10.15 -8.59
CA PRO A 68 -2.93 -9.98 -8.10
C PRO A 68 -3.91 -9.72 -9.25
N ILE A 69 -4.91 -10.58 -9.39
CA ILE A 69 -5.98 -10.45 -10.39
C ILE A 69 -6.81 -9.20 -10.15
N LEU A 70 -7.01 -8.83 -8.87
CA LEU A 70 -7.77 -7.66 -8.47
C LEU A 70 -6.86 -6.70 -7.70
N THR A 71 -6.68 -5.52 -8.25
CA THR A 71 -6.04 -4.40 -7.54
C THR A 71 -7.11 -3.58 -6.86
N GLY A 72 -7.05 -3.48 -5.54
CA GLY A 72 -8.01 -2.70 -4.73
C GLY A 72 -8.19 -1.27 -5.23
N GLY A 73 -9.39 -0.72 -5.06
CA GLY A 73 -9.88 0.55 -5.59
C GLY A 73 -9.09 1.82 -5.26
N LEU A 74 -9.79 2.92 -5.08
CA LEU A 74 -9.23 4.22 -4.69
C LEU A 74 -8.54 4.15 -3.32
N GLY A 75 -7.28 3.87 -3.26
CA GLY A 75 -6.59 3.83 -1.97
C GLY A 75 -5.14 3.41 -2.05
N ASN A 76 -4.44 3.84 -1.05
CA ASN A 76 -3.07 3.51 -0.70
C ASN A 76 -2.98 2.13 -0.05
N TRP A 77 -3.44 1.09 -0.74
CA TRP A 77 -3.62 -0.22 -0.12
C TRP A 77 -2.29 -0.85 0.34
N VAL A 78 -1.39 -1.12 -0.57
CA VAL A 78 -0.10 -1.77 -0.23
C VAL A 78 1.06 -0.80 -0.37
N GLN A 79 1.10 -0.03 -1.43
CA GLN A 79 2.26 0.74 -1.87
C GLN A 79 2.06 2.27 -1.87
N GLY A 80 0.98 2.79 -1.30
CA GLY A 80 0.67 4.21 -1.35
C GLY A 80 0.14 4.67 -2.72
N ILE A 81 -0.07 5.95 -2.89
CA ILE A 81 -0.71 6.53 -4.09
C ILE A 81 0.30 6.82 -5.20
N ASN A 82 1.46 7.36 -4.84
CA ASN A 82 2.49 7.70 -5.83
C ASN A 82 3.18 6.43 -6.34
N PHE A 83 3.68 5.60 -5.42
CA PHE A 83 4.38 4.36 -5.80
C PHE A 83 3.49 3.38 -6.55
N ARG A 84 2.19 3.34 -6.27
CA ARG A 84 1.23 2.51 -7.00
C ARG A 84 1.26 2.73 -8.52
N LYS A 85 1.60 3.93 -8.97
CA LYS A 85 1.67 4.27 -10.40
C LYS A 85 2.95 3.80 -11.07
N VAL A 86 3.95 3.46 -10.27
CA VAL A 86 5.30 3.13 -10.76
C VAL A 86 5.62 1.65 -10.54
N ILE A 87 5.30 1.13 -9.35
CA ILE A 87 5.53 -0.27 -8.98
C ILE A 87 4.21 -1.03 -8.98
N GLY A 88 4.22 -2.25 -9.53
CA GLY A 88 3.06 -3.14 -9.52
C GLY A 88 2.74 -3.66 -8.11
N ASN A 89 1.69 -4.48 -8.00
CA ASN A 89 1.28 -5.12 -6.75
C ASN A 89 1.99 -6.47 -6.49
N GLY A 90 2.98 -6.83 -7.26
CA GLY A 90 3.85 -7.99 -7.03
C GLY A 90 5.27 -7.54 -6.76
N ASN A 91 6.10 -8.44 -6.23
CA ASN A 91 7.50 -8.15 -5.91
C ASN A 91 7.65 -7.00 -4.90
N ILE A 92 6.86 -6.99 -3.83
CA ILE A 92 6.85 -5.86 -2.90
C ILE A 92 6.79 -6.30 -1.44
N VAL A 93 7.61 -5.66 -0.63
CA VAL A 93 7.59 -5.71 0.84
C VAL A 93 7.28 -4.33 1.36
N THR A 94 6.23 -4.21 2.18
CA THR A 94 5.84 -2.91 2.73
C THR A 94 5.67 -2.94 4.23
N HIS A 95 6.08 -1.84 4.86
CA HIS A 95 5.69 -1.47 6.21
C HIS A 95 4.76 -0.27 6.10
N ARG A 96 3.59 -0.34 6.72
CA ARG A 96 2.63 0.77 6.79
C ARG A 96 2.30 1.09 8.22
N LEU A 97 2.40 2.36 8.57
CA LEU A 97 1.89 2.90 9.82
C LEU A 97 0.72 3.84 9.50
N GLU A 98 -0.45 3.56 10.04
CA GLU A 98 -1.66 4.36 9.86
C GLU A 98 -2.07 4.98 11.20
N VAL A 99 -2.29 6.29 11.21
CA VAL A 99 -2.99 7.00 12.28
C VAL A 99 -4.29 7.52 11.71
N LYS A 100 -5.41 7.19 12.33
CA LYS A 100 -6.74 7.58 11.87
C LYS A 100 -7.58 8.09 13.03
N GLY A 101 -8.45 9.06 12.76
CA GLY A 101 -9.40 9.57 13.74
C GLY A 101 -10.50 10.40 13.09
N ASN A 102 -11.53 10.70 13.88
CA ASN A 102 -12.67 11.50 13.47
C ASN A 102 -12.58 12.86 14.16
N PHE A 103 -12.42 13.94 13.39
CA PHE A 103 -12.47 15.30 13.93
C PHE A 103 -13.88 15.68 14.39
N SER A 104 -14.87 15.14 13.68
CA SER A 104 -16.29 15.31 14.03
C SER A 104 -17.08 14.10 13.49
N LYS A 105 -18.42 14.10 13.71
CA LYS A 105 -19.31 13.09 13.11
C LYS A 105 -19.29 13.11 11.58
N LYS A 106 -18.86 14.24 11.00
CA LYS A 106 -18.84 14.45 9.54
C LYS A 106 -17.43 14.44 8.94
N TRP A 107 -16.38 14.40 9.75
CA TRP A 107 -15.02 14.60 9.24
C TRP A 107 -14.05 13.55 9.78
N ASP A 108 -13.54 12.72 8.87
CA ASP A 108 -12.48 11.73 9.11
C ASP A 108 -11.15 12.21 8.56
N LEU A 109 -10.08 11.83 9.24
CA LEU A 109 -8.70 12.05 8.81
C LEU A 109 -7.89 10.77 8.98
N SER A 110 -7.00 10.46 8.04
CA SER A 110 -5.97 9.45 8.20
C SER A 110 -4.62 9.93 7.65
N LEU A 111 -3.57 9.56 8.35
CA LEU A 111 -2.18 9.75 7.94
C LEU A 111 -1.54 8.36 7.81
N ASP A 112 -0.99 8.08 6.64
CA ASP A 112 -0.35 6.82 6.29
C ASP A 112 1.12 7.06 5.96
N TYR A 113 2.01 6.29 6.57
CA TYR A 113 3.42 6.27 6.25
C TYR A 113 3.82 4.89 5.75
N PHE A 114 4.47 4.87 4.59
CA PHE A 114 4.92 3.64 3.94
C PHE A 114 6.43 3.61 3.81
N ILE A 115 7.02 2.43 4.04
CA ILE A 115 8.37 2.08 3.62
C ILE A 115 8.23 0.92 2.65
N LEU A 116 8.81 1.05 1.44
CA LEU A 116 8.61 0.13 0.34
C LEU A 116 9.93 -0.44 -0.15
N ARG A 117 9.97 -1.75 -0.34
CA ARG A 117 11.12 -2.48 -0.87
C ARG A 117 10.67 -3.53 -1.87
N ALA A 118 11.52 -3.83 -2.86
CA ALA A 118 11.36 -5.02 -3.67
C ALA A 118 11.72 -6.29 -2.86
N ASP A 119 11.03 -7.39 -3.14
CA ASP A 119 11.44 -8.71 -2.65
C ASP A 119 12.66 -9.21 -3.45
N GLN A 120 12.59 -9.16 -4.79
CA GLN A 120 13.64 -9.57 -5.70
C GLN A 120 14.14 -8.40 -6.57
N LEU A 121 15.36 -8.51 -7.09
CA LEU A 121 15.90 -7.52 -8.03
C LEU A 121 15.27 -7.66 -9.43
N ASN A 122 14.85 -8.86 -9.80
CA ASN A 122 14.01 -9.09 -10.96
C ASN A 122 12.61 -8.53 -10.70
N ASN A 123 12.24 -7.48 -11.42
CA ASN A 123 10.95 -6.81 -11.27
C ASN A 123 10.18 -6.81 -12.60
N GLN A 124 10.24 -7.92 -13.35
CA GLN A 124 9.45 -8.09 -14.55
C GLN A 124 7.97 -7.89 -14.25
N GLY A 125 7.25 -7.16 -15.12
CA GLY A 125 5.89 -6.69 -14.87
C GLY A 125 5.77 -5.37 -14.10
N GLY A 126 6.89 -4.77 -13.63
CA GLY A 126 6.98 -3.35 -13.31
C GLY A 126 7.05 -2.50 -14.56
N LEU A 127 7.06 -1.17 -14.42
CA LEU A 127 7.32 -0.27 -15.55
C LEU A 127 8.70 -0.55 -16.15
N GLY A 128 8.83 -0.42 -17.48
CA GLY A 128 10.04 -0.77 -18.22
C GLY A 128 11.37 -0.37 -17.56
N PRO A 129 11.58 0.89 -17.17
CA PRO A 129 12.84 1.34 -16.53
C PRO A 129 13.17 0.63 -15.22
N ILE A 130 12.16 0.14 -14.48
CA ILE A 130 12.34 -0.53 -13.19
C ILE A 130 12.13 -2.04 -13.27
N SER A 131 12.22 -2.65 -14.45
CA SER A 131 12.08 -4.10 -14.61
C SER A 131 13.28 -4.89 -14.06
N ASN A 132 14.49 -4.31 -14.09
CA ASN A 132 15.72 -4.86 -13.54
C ASN A 132 16.31 -3.88 -12.53
N LEU A 133 16.13 -4.18 -11.25
CA LEU A 133 16.56 -3.31 -10.17
C LEU A 133 18.03 -3.52 -9.82
N LYS A 134 18.73 -2.45 -9.47
CA LYS A 134 20.09 -2.48 -8.91
C LYS A 134 20.12 -2.39 -7.38
N ASP A 135 18.97 -2.10 -6.77
CA ASP A 135 18.77 -2.00 -5.31
C ASP A 135 17.32 -2.38 -4.98
N LYS A 136 17.06 -2.82 -3.77
CA LYS A 136 15.70 -3.22 -3.35
C LYS A 136 14.88 -2.08 -2.74
N SER A 137 15.43 -0.92 -2.44
CA SER A 137 14.72 0.19 -1.80
C SER A 137 13.90 0.99 -2.82
N PHE A 138 12.59 0.78 -2.86
CA PHE A 138 11.69 1.62 -3.67
C PHE A 138 11.54 3.02 -3.11
N GLY A 139 11.48 3.17 -1.78
CA GLY A 139 11.39 4.47 -1.12
C GLY A 139 10.38 4.54 0.00
N GLN A 140 9.93 5.75 0.28
CA GLN A 140 9.01 6.07 1.37
C GLN A 140 7.92 7.01 0.89
N GLU A 141 6.71 6.84 1.44
CA GLU A 141 5.58 7.70 1.10
C GLU A 141 4.80 8.09 2.34
N LEU A 142 4.44 9.36 2.43
CA LEU A 142 3.53 9.90 3.44
C LEU A 142 2.26 10.36 2.74
N THR A 143 1.11 9.84 3.15
CA THR A 143 -0.18 10.17 2.55
C THR A 143 -1.16 10.64 3.59
N LEU A 144 -1.71 11.82 3.40
CA LEU A 144 -2.81 12.39 4.18
C LEU A 144 -4.11 12.21 3.40
N ASN A 145 -5.09 11.55 4.02
CA ASN A 145 -6.43 11.40 3.47
C ASN A 145 -7.45 12.09 4.36
N THR A 146 -8.45 12.70 3.77
CA THR A 146 -9.56 13.30 4.49
C THR A 146 -10.89 13.01 3.81
N ARG A 147 -11.93 12.77 4.58
CA ARG A 147 -13.31 12.63 4.09
C ARG A 147 -14.21 13.55 4.89
N TYR A 148 -15.00 14.34 4.16
CA TYR A 148 -16.00 15.21 4.75
C TYR A 148 -17.39 14.85 4.22
N PHE A 149 -18.24 14.34 5.10
CA PHE A 149 -19.62 13.98 4.81
C PHE A 149 -20.50 15.21 4.87
N ILE A 150 -20.82 15.80 3.72
CA ILE A 150 -21.70 16.98 3.62
C ILE A 150 -23.09 16.59 4.16
N ASN A 151 -23.61 15.46 3.65
CA ASN A 151 -24.84 14.81 4.09
C ASN A 151 -24.79 13.31 3.74
N ASN A 152 -25.92 12.61 3.80
CA ASN A 152 -26.01 11.17 3.49
C ASN A 152 -25.76 10.84 2.02
N HIS A 153 -25.87 11.81 1.13
CA HIS A 153 -25.74 11.64 -0.33
C HIS A 153 -24.41 12.16 -0.87
N PHE A 154 -23.72 13.04 -0.18
CA PHE A 154 -22.51 13.68 -0.68
C PHE A 154 -21.36 13.59 0.30
N MET A 155 -20.21 13.15 -0.20
CA MET A 155 -18.95 13.10 0.53
C MET A 155 -17.85 13.75 -0.31
N LEU A 156 -17.15 14.71 0.28
CA LEU A 156 -15.91 15.26 -0.29
C LEU A 156 -14.73 14.43 0.22
N PHE A 157 -13.90 13.98 -0.71
CA PHE A 157 -12.65 13.27 -0.44
C PHE A 157 -11.48 14.14 -0.87
N GLY A 158 -10.51 14.32 0.02
CA GLY A 158 -9.24 14.98 -0.25
C GLY A 158 -8.07 14.07 0.08
N LEU A 159 -7.04 14.13 -0.75
CA LEU A 159 -5.81 13.39 -0.55
C LEU A 159 -4.61 14.25 -0.93
N TYR A 160 -3.57 14.23 -0.10
CA TYR A 160 -2.25 14.72 -0.43
C TYR A 160 -1.22 13.64 -0.12
N SER A 161 -0.30 13.39 -1.05
CA SER A 161 0.75 12.41 -0.87
C SER A 161 2.11 12.97 -1.31
N PHE A 162 3.13 12.67 -0.49
CA PHE A 162 4.52 12.98 -0.72
C PHE A 162 5.33 11.68 -0.74
N ALA A 163 6.07 11.43 -1.83
CA ALA A 163 6.92 10.27 -1.98
C ALA A 163 8.38 10.66 -2.19
N ASN A 164 9.27 9.97 -1.48
CA ASN A 164 10.72 10.07 -1.63
C ASN A 164 11.24 8.77 -2.28
N PRO A 165 11.59 8.78 -3.58
CA PRO A 165 12.09 7.61 -4.29
C PRO A 165 13.41 7.10 -3.71
N GLY A 166 13.49 5.79 -3.48
CA GLY A 166 14.68 5.10 -3.01
C GLY A 166 15.62 4.72 -4.14
N LYS A 167 16.71 4.04 -3.78
CA LYS A 167 17.79 3.67 -4.72
C LYS A 167 17.32 2.76 -5.86
N ALA A 168 16.31 1.90 -5.63
CA ALA A 168 15.75 1.07 -6.69
C ALA A 168 15.17 1.92 -7.84
N ILE A 169 14.51 3.02 -7.51
CA ILE A 169 13.98 3.96 -8.50
C ILE A 169 15.09 4.85 -9.05
N GLN A 170 15.89 5.47 -8.17
CA GLN A 170 16.94 6.42 -8.59
C GLN A 170 17.96 5.80 -9.54
N ASN A 171 18.35 4.53 -9.31
CA ASN A 171 19.34 3.83 -10.12
C ASN A 171 18.76 3.23 -11.41
N SER A 172 17.46 3.31 -11.62
CA SER A 172 16.78 2.80 -12.81
C SER A 172 16.59 3.85 -13.91
N PHE A 173 16.91 5.11 -13.62
CA PHE A 173 16.83 6.22 -14.56
C PHE A 173 18.19 6.89 -14.69
N ASP A 174 18.53 7.31 -15.91
CA ASP A 174 19.78 8.05 -16.19
C ASP A 174 19.75 9.47 -15.63
N GLU A 175 18.56 10.02 -15.44
CA GLU A 175 18.35 11.34 -14.88
C GLU A 175 18.03 11.30 -13.38
N LYS A 176 18.28 12.41 -12.69
CA LYS A 176 17.96 12.57 -11.29
C LYS A 176 16.46 12.48 -11.06
N VAL A 177 16.04 11.53 -10.25
CA VAL A 177 14.64 11.39 -9.82
C VAL A 177 14.39 12.26 -8.58
N TYR A 178 13.43 13.17 -8.69
CA TYR A 178 13.02 14.07 -7.60
C TYR A 178 11.89 13.44 -6.79
N ASN A 179 11.58 14.06 -5.65
CA ASN A 179 10.42 13.71 -4.85
C ASN A 179 9.12 13.96 -5.63
N TRP A 180 8.12 13.10 -5.40
CA TRP A 180 6.82 13.18 -6.07
C TRP A 180 5.77 13.70 -5.10
N ASN A 181 4.90 14.55 -5.62
CA ASN A 181 3.73 15.05 -4.89
C ASN A 181 2.47 14.73 -5.70
N SER A 182 1.42 14.32 -5.01
CA SER A 182 0.10 14.12 -5.59
C SER A 182 -0.96 14.79 -4.74
N PHE A 183 -1.88 15.48 -5.40
CA PHE A 183 -3.09 16.00 -4.79
C PHE A 183 -4.30 15.45 -5.53
N GLN A 184 -5.31 15.02 -4.80
CA GLN A 184 -6.58 14.57 -5.35
C GLN A 184 -7.72 15.17 -4.55
N LEU A 185 -8.72 15.67 -5.27
CA LEU A 185 -10.01 16.10 -4.71
C LEU A 185 -11.11 15.40 -5.50
N ALA A 186 -12.06 14.80 -4.81
CA ALA A 186 -13.19 14.11 -5.43
C ALA A 186 -14.48 14.36 -4.64
N LEU A 187 -15.58 14.53 -5.35
CA LEU A 187 -16.92 14.53 -4.78
C LEU A 187 -17.61 13.21 -5.12
N PHE A 188 -18.01 12.48 -4.11
CA PHE A 188 -18.78 11.24 -4.25
C PHE A 188 -20.25 11.53 -3.99
N MET A 189 -21.11 10.97 -4.85
CA MET A 189 -22.56 11.03 -4.72
C MET A 189 -23.09 9.61 -4.56
N PHE A 190 -23.93 9.41 -3.55
CA PHE A 190 -24.59 8.13 -3.22
C PHE A 190 -26.10 8.26 -3.45
N PHE A 191 -26.70 7.27 -4.12
CA PHE A 191 -28.11 7.21 -4.43
C PHE A 191 -28.83 6.17 -3.58
#